data_c8b4455545180e3a94445c6368d50b49
#
_entry.id   c8b4455545180e3a94445c6368d50b49
#
_cell.length_a   1.000
_cell.length_b   1.000
_cell.length_c   1.000
_cell.angle_alpha   90.00
_cell.angle_beta   90.00
_cell.angle_gamma   90.00
#
_symmetry.space_group_name_H-M   'P 1'
#
loop_
_entity.id
_entity.type
_entity.pdbx_description
1 polymer ?
#
loop_
_entity_poly.entity_id
_entity_poly.type
_entity_poly.pdbx_seq_one_letter_code
_entity_poly.pdbx_strand_id
1 'polypeptide(L)'
;MKIVSILKAGLIATTLAGSVGLHAQTPVLTTEDVVTKLELPWDMSFLKDGTMFFTEKCKGLSVRLPSGVINKLHAIGGVAGYASTSADLFCDGQAGMMGVEVDPDFDKNRQIYVYSSSKLDGKLNNRLMRLKVDATFTNVSDRTDIVPDVNYKPTATKHPFGGPGAHNGGRVRFSPLDGYIYLTTGDNHKGICPQSPTLICGKVLRIDRDGKAAPDNKPPAGFDPRIYVYGLRNPQGIAFRPGDNRPFIAENGPWHSDEVTALTNGGNGGWDPRPNIGGRKECPDDYCGYSPNQMGAMDPKERVKFMPMTDLKTYPNALKPAWNNRGLSQGMFSNAFLSGKQWKDWDGRMVVGYSGIGIHGTPVGNRLDILKISPDGIKSTVVEASWPTATGRFRAVSQGPDGNLYVALEDRGVIIRVKPQ
;
A
#
# COMPACT_ATOMS: atom_id res chain seq x y z
N MET A 1 72.17 -36.63 50.07
CA MET A 1 71.42 -35.37 50.17
C MET A 1 70.42 -35.36 49.04
N LYS A 2 69.17 -35.68 49.30
CA LYS A 2 68.03 -35.67 48.25
C LYS A 2 67.22 -34.42 48.47
N ILE A 3 67.17 -33.64 47.45
CA ILE A 3 66.32 -32.41 47.37
C ILE A 3 64.95 -32.83 46.82
N VAL A 4 63.91 -32.62 47.61
CA VAL A 4 62.49 -32.86 47.21
C VAL A 4 61.97 -31.58 46.71
N SER A 5 61.58 -31.53 45.42
CA SER A 5 60.88 -30.43 44.82
C SER A 5 59.35 -30.62 44.97
N ILE A 6 58.69 -29.68 45.59
CA ILE A 6 57.21 -29.61 45.73
C ILE A 6 56.66 -28.85 44.53
N LEU A 7 55.89 -29.53 43.67
CA LEU A 7 55.07 -28.91 42.64
C LEU A 7 53.75 -28.36 43.26
N LYS A 8 53.53 -27.09 43.14
CA LYS A 8 52.21 -26.47 43.39
C LYS A 8 51.33 -26.58 42.14
N ALA A 9 50.26 -27.35 42.23
CA ALA A 9 49.24 -27.37 41.22
C ALA A 9 48.33 -26.14 41.37
N GLY A 10 48.33 -25.23 40.39
CA GLY A 10 47.39 -24.12 40.31
C GLY A 10 46.08 -24.56 39.62
N LEU A 11 44.98 -24.49 40.35
CA LEU A 11 43.63 -24.73 39.82
C LEU A 11 43.22 -23.50 39.01
N ILE A 12 43.12 -23.63 37.68
CA ILE A 12 42.54 -22.61 36.80
C ILE A 12 41.05 -22.91 36.74
N ALA A 13 40.23 -22.09 37.40
CA ALA A 13 38.79 -22.11 37.27
C ALA A 13 38.42 -21.38 35.97
N THR A 14 38.08 -22.13 34.92
CA THR A 14 37.47 -21.61 33.69
C THR A 14 35.98 -21.34 33.96
N THR A 15 35.65 -20.07 34.13
CA THR A 15 34.25 -19.63 34.12
C THR A 15 33.73 -19.71 32.65
N LEU A 16 32.91 -20.71 32.37
CA LEU A 16 32.09 -20.73 31.17
C LEU A 16 31.05 -19.62 31.31
N ALA A 17 31.30 -18.49 30.67
CA ALA A 17 30.25 -17.51 30.41
C ALA A 17 29.30 -18.13 29.37
N GLY A 18 28.22 -18.73 29.83
CA GLY A 18 27.13 -19.16 28.96
C GLY A 18 26.52 -17.92 28.30
N SER A 19 26.78 -17.77 27.00
CA SER A 19 26.00 -16.83 26.17
C SER A 19 24.57 -17.29 26.21
N VAL A 20 23.72 -16.62 27.00
CA VAL A 20 22.26 -16.73 26.88
C VAL A 20 21.94 -16.18 25.48
N GLY A 21 21.77 -17.08 24.54
CA GLY A 21 21.23 -16.71 23.24
C GLY A 21 19.87 -16.09 23.49
N LEU A 22 19.75 -14.80 23.20
CA LEU A 22 18.45 -14.14 23.12
C LEU A 22 17.65 -14.89 22.03
N HIS A 23 16.79 -15.82 22.48
CA HIS A 23 15.84 -16.46 21.59
C HIS A 23 14.91 -15.37 21.10
N ALA A 24 14.85 -15.22 19.78
CA ALA A 24 13.89 -14.35 19.09
C ALA A 24 12.48 -14.66 19.63
N GLN A 25 11.83 -13.64 20.22
CA GLN A 25 10.47 -13.79 20.79
C GLN A 25 9.45 -13.28 19.79
N THR A 26 8.89 -14.22 19.01
CA THR A 26 7.71 -13.95 18.20
C THR A 26 6.53 -13.61 19.12
N PRO A 27 5.76 -12.55 18.85
CA PRO A 27 4.60 -12.22 19.64
C PRO A 27 3.53 -13.31 19.52
N VAL A 28 2.87 -13.67 20.63
CA VAL A 28 1.63 -14.42 20.59
C VAL A 28 0.52 -13.47 20.18
N LEU A 29 -0.36 -13.91 19.29
CA LEU A 29 -1.35 -13.03 18.68
C LEU A 29 -2.76 -13.49 18.95
N THR A 30 -3.65 -12.55 19.21
CA THR A 30 -5.09 -12.76 19.24
C THR A 30 -5.76 -11.84 18.24
N THR A 31 -6.90 -12.26 17.71
CA THR A 31 -7.69 -11.49 16.75
C THR A 31 -9.11 -11.31 17.26
N GLU A 32 -9.70 -10.17 16.96
CA GLU A 32 -11.11 -9.89 17.22
C GLU A 32 -11.72 -9.10 16.07
N ASP A 33 -12.98 -9.35 15.77
CA ASP A 33 -13.75 -8.59 14.79
C ASP A 33 -14.13 -7.23 15.40
N VAL A 34 -13.74 -6.13 14.72
CA VAL A 34 -14.02 -4.75 15.17
C VAL A 34 -15.20 -4.16 14.42
N VAL A 35 -15.28 -4.41 13.13
CA VAL A 35 -16.40 -4.02 12.26
C VAL A 35 -16.73 -5.19 11.37
N THR A 36 -18.02 -5.53 11.27
CA THR A 36 -18.52 -6.67 10.49
C THR A 36 -19.59 -6.21 9.50
N LYS A 37 -19.99 -7.10 8.59
CA LYS A 37 -21.03 -6.86 7.59
C LYS A 37 -20.71 -5.71 6.64
N LEU A 38 -19.45 -5.54 6.33
CA LEU A 38 -18.96 -4.57 5.35
C LEU A 38 -19.03 -5.17 3.94
N GLU A 39 -19.09 -4.27 2.95
CA GLU A 39 -19.02 -4.64 1.54
C GLU A 39 -17.73 -4.10 0.94
N LEU A 40 -16.77 -5.00 0.67
CA LEU A 40 -15.48 -4.65 0.08
C LEU A 40 -14.74 -3.53 0.85
N PRO A 41 -14.46 -3.69 2.16
CA PRO A 41 -13.69 -2.70 2.91
C PRO A 41 -12.33 -2.48 2.26
N TRP A 42 -11.96 -1.18 2.08
CA TRP A 42 -10.80 -0.87 1.26
C TRP A 42 -9.64 -0.22 2.02
N ASP A 43 -9.91 0.74 2.91
CA ASP A 43 -8.89 1.44 3.69
C ASP A 43 -9.42 1.88 5.05
N MET A 44 -8.51 2.25 5.95
CA MET A 44 -8.84 2.82 7.25
C MET A 44 -7.75 3.78 7.72
N SER A 45 -8.17 4.79 8.50
CA SER A 45 -7.30 5.77 9.15
C SER A 45 -7.86 6.14 10.52
N PHE A 46 -7.01 6.54 11.48
CA PHE A 46 -7.36 6.67 12.88
C PHE A 46 -7.07 8.06 13.43
N LEU A 47 -7.94 8.53 14.32
CA LEU A 47 -7.63 9.59 15.26
C LEU A 47 -6.91 9.00 16.49
N LYS A 48 -6.27 9.88 17.26
CA LYS A 48 -5.52 9.48 18.47
C LYS A 48 -6.37 8.83 19.55
N ASP A 49 -7.66 9.16 19.60
CA ASP A 49 -8.63 8.60 20.55
C ASP A 49 -9.16 7.21 20.16
N GLY A 50 -8.76 6.68 19.00
CA GLY A 50 -9.23 5.40 18.47
C GLY A 50 -10.45 5.51 17.56
N THR A 51 -10.96 6.71 17.29
CA THR A 51 -11.95 6.93 16.23
C THR A 51 -11.36 6.47 14.89
N MET A 52 -12.08 5.59 14.17
CA MET A 52 -11.60 4.98 12.93
C MET A 52 -12.50 5.38 11.76
N PHE A 53 -11.95 6.10 10.79
CA PHE A 53 -12.57 6.28 9.49
C PHE A 53 -12.23 5.10 8.58
N PHE A 54 -13.20 4.61 7.84
CA PHE A 54 -12.96 3.52 6.88
C PHE A 54 -13.84 3.67 5.64
N THR A 55 -13.38 3.08 4.55
CA THR A 55 -14.07 3.09 3.27
C THR A 55 -14.52 1.68 2.87
N GLU A 56 -15.69 1.63 2.25
CA GLU A 56 -16.22 0.48 1.52
C GLU A 56 -16.29 0.85 0.04
N LYS A 57 -15.61 0.09 -0.81
CA LYS A 57 -15.35 0.44 -2.21
C LYS A 57 -16.61 0.85 -2.97
N CYS A 58 -17.68 0.09 -2.82
CA CYS A 58 -18.94 0.30 -3.56
C CYS A 58 -20.06 0.90 -2.68
N LYS A 59 -19.74 1.40 -1.50
CA LYS A 59 -20.69 2.05 -0.59
C LYS A 59 -20.31 3.49 -0.28
N GLY A 60 -19.22 3.69 0.44
CA GLY A 60 -18.84 5.02 0.88
C GLY A 60 -17.91 5.05 2.08
N LEU A 61 -17.87 6.21 2.71
CA LEU A 61 -17.09 6.55 3.89
C LEU A 61 -17.93 6.42 5.15
N SER A 62 -17.42 5.73 6.14
CA SER A 62 -18.01 5.59 7.47
C SER A 62 -16.99 5.93 8.56
N VAL A 63 -17.48 6.20 9.77
CA VAL A 63 -16.66 6.36 10.97
C VAL A 63 -17.16 5.46 12.08
N ARG A 64 -16.24 4.79 12.76
CA ARG A 64 -16.50 4.06 14.00
C ARG A 64 -15.91 4.83 15.18
N LEU A 65 -16.76 5.22 16.11
CA LEU A 65 -16.35 5.89 17.33
C LEU A 65 -15.75 4.90 18.36
N PRO A 66 -14.98 5.35 19.35
CA PRO A 66 -14.46 4.50 20.43
C PRO A 66 -15.55 3.72 21.17
N SER A 67 -16.75 4.30 21.27
CA SER A 67 -17.95 3.65 21.85
C SER A 67 -18.45 2.43 21.08
N GLY A 68 -17.95 2.22 19.83
CA GLY A 68 -18.43 1.19 18.92
C GLY A 68 -19.55 1.66 17.96
N VAL A 69 -20.10 2.85 18.15
CA VAL A 69 -21.10 3.43 17.24
C VAL A 69 -20.48 3.68 15.87
N ILE A 70 -21.21 3.31 14.82
CA ILE A 70 -20.79 3.53 13.43
C ILE A 70 -21.78 4.51 12.77
N ASN A 71 -21.24 5.61 12.25
CA ASN A 71 -21.96 6.58 11.46
C ASN A 71 -21.54 6.50 10.00
N LYS A 72 -22.51 6.46 9.10
CA LYS A 72 -22.31 6.45 7.64
C LYS A 72 -22.31 7.89 7.13
N LEU A 73 -21.13 8.39 6.74
CA LEU A 73 -20.92 9.81 6.48
C LEU A 73 -21.23 10.22 5.04
N HIS A 74 -20.61 9.55 4.06
CA HIS A 74 -20.67 9.98 2.67
C HIS A 74 -20.66 8.81 1.72
N ALA A 75 -21.65 8.73 0.82
CA ALA A 75 -21.79 7.64 -0.13
C ALA A 75 -21.36 8.03 -1.54
N ILE A 76 -21.04 7.01 -2.34
CA ILE A 76 -21.04 7.12 -3.80
C ILE A 76 -22.48 7.27 -4.32
N GLY A 77 -22.61 7.73 -5.57
CA GLY A 77 -23.92 7.97 -6.19
C GLY A 77 -24.82 6.74 -6.17
N GLY A 78 -26.08 6.95 -5.83
CA GLY A 78 -27.11 5.90 -5.80
C GLY A 78 -27.13 5.00 -4.56
N VAL A 79 -26.21 5.17 -3.60
CA VAL A 79 -26.19 4.39 -2.36
C VAL A 79 -26.93 5.13 -1.24
N ALA A 80 -27.94 4.48 -0.68
CA ALA A 80 -28.78 5.01 0.40
C ALA A 80 -28.21 4.70 1.79
N GLY A 81 -28.73 5.42 2.80
CA GLY A 81 -28.45 5.18 4.22
C GLY A 81 -27.19 5.88 4.74
N TYR A 82 -26.61 6.82 3.97
CA TYR A 82 -25.55 7.73 4.37
C TYR A 82 -26.10 9.14 4.59
N ALA A 83 -25.41 9.93 5.41
CA ALA A 83 -25.81 11.29 5.69
C ALA A 83 -25.76 12.20 4.46
N SER A 84 -24.79 11.96 3.57
CA SER A 84 -24.63 12.68 2.32
C SER A 84 -24.17 11.75 1.20
N THR A 85 -24.32 12.20 -0.06
CA THR A 85 -23.90 11.45 -1.27
C THR A 85 -23.33 12.42 -2.30
N SER A 86 -22.44 11.92 -3.16
CA SER A 86 -21.98 12.62 -4.36
C SER A 86 -22.36 11.80 -5.60
N ALA A 87 -23.26 12.34 -6.43
CA ALA A 87 -23.79 11.65 -7.60
C ALA A 87 -22.74 11.30 -8.67
N ASP A 88 -21.64 12.04 -8.70
CA ASP A 88 -20.51 11.82 -9.60
C ASP A 88 -19.60 10.68 -9.18
N LEU A 89 -19.62 10.29 -7.90
CA LEU A 89 -18.81 9.16 -7.40
C LEU A 89 -19.48 7.84 -7.76
N PHE A 90 -18.68 6.87 -8.20
CA PHE A 90 -19.22 5.59 -8.68
C PHE A 90 -18.28 4.42 -8.34
N CYS A 91 -18.83 3.20 -8.43
CA CYS A 91 -18.10 1.94 -8.33
C CYS A 91 -18.28 1.15 -9.62
N ASP A 92 -17.16 0.73 -10.23
CA ASP A 92 -17.17 -0.14 -11.41
C ASP A 92 -15.86 -0.93 -11.49
N GLY A 93 -15.93 -2.25 -11.51
CA GLY A 93 -14.75 -3.12 -11.55
C GLY A 93 -13.82 -2.91 -10.36
N GLN A 94 -12.59 -2.42 -10.62
CA GLN A 94 -11.64 -2.12 -9.54
C GLN A 94 -11.81 -0.72 -8.95
N ALA A 95 -12.62 0.12 -9.58
CA ALA A 95 -12.87 1.50 -9.18
C ALA A 95 -13.92 1.61 -8.08
N GLY A 96 -13.89 2.70 -7.33
CA GLY A 96 -14.83 3.01 -6.27
C GLY A 96 -14.25 4.03 -5.28
N MET A 97 -14.79 4.06 -4.07
CA MET A 97 -14.20 4.81 -2.96
C MET A 97 -13.10 3.97 -2.31
N MET A 98 -11.88 4.48 -2.29
CA MET A 98 -10.68 3.72 -1.97
C MET A 98 -9.96 4.26 -0.72
N GLY A 99 -8.86 4.97 -0.88
CA GLY A 99 -8.05 5.45 0.23
C GLY A 99 -8.75 6.48 1.11
N VAL A 100 -8.48 6.43 2.40
CA VAL A 100 -8.89 7.43 3.38
C VAL A 100 -7.73 7.76 4.30
N GLU A 101 -7.57 9.06 4.62
CA GLU A 101 -6.58 9.52 5.58
C GLU A 101 -7.11 10.70 6.37
N VAL A 102 -6.86 10.72 7.68
CA VAL A 102 -7.20 11.85 8.56
C VAL A 102 -6.08 12.89 8.54
N ASP A 103 -6.45 14.16 8.61
CA ASP A 103 -5.45 15.23 8.75
C ASP A 103 -4.75 15.14 10.11
N PRO A 104 -3.41 15.27 10.18
CA PRO A 104 -2.69 15.31 11.46
C PRO A 104 -3.16 16.41 12.43
N ASP A 105 -3.71 17.50 11.88
CA ASP A 105 -4.31 18.60 12.63
C ASP A 105 -5.86 18.50 12.75
N PHE A 106 -6.42 17.29 12.67
CA PHE A 106 -7.86 17.05 12.66
C PHE A 106 -8.60 17.74 13.81
N ASP A 107 -8.01 17.79 14.99
CA ASP A 107 -8.60 18.46 16.15
C ASP A 107 -8.88 19.96 15.91
N LYS A 108 -8.10 20.59 15.00
CA LYS A 108 -8.25 22.00 14.64
C LYS A 108 -9.10 22.21 13.39
N ASN A 109 -8.92 21.37 12.37
CA ASN A 109 -9.48 21.59 11.02
C ASN A 109 -10.61 20.64 10.65
N ARG A 110 -10.73 19.49 11.31
CA ARG A 110 -11.74 18.45 11.07
C ARG A 110 -11.67 17.85 9.65
N GLN A 111 -10.50 17.91 9.02
CA GLN A 111 -10.32 17.49 7.63
C GLN A 111 -9.95 16.01 7.50
N ILE A 112 -10.48 15.39 6.46
CA ILE A 112 -10.11 14.05 5.99
C ILE A 112 -9.94 14.08 4.47
N TYR A 113 -9.17 13.13 3.98
CA TYR A 113 -8.86 12.99 2.55
C TYR A 113 -9.35 11.65 2.06
N VAL A 114 -10.10 11.65 0.95
CA VAL A 114 -10.71 10.44 0.38
C VAL A 114 -10.39 10.35 -1.10
N TYR A 115 -9.86 9.22 -1.52
CA TYR A 115 -9.59 8.94 -2.93
C TYR A 115 -10.72 8.11 -3.52
N SER A 116 -11.31 8.57 -4.60
CA SER A 116 -12.45 7.89 -5.23
C SER A 116 -12.50 8.10 -6.74
N SER A 117 -13.12 7.16 -7.42
CA SER A 117 -13.47 7.31 -8.84
C SER A 117 -14.68 8.20 -8.98
N SER A 118 -14.64 9.08 -9.98
CA SER A 118 -15.62 10.15 -10.21
C SER A 118 -15.89 10.34 -11.70
N LYS A 119 -17.15 10.67 -12.01
CA LYS A 119 -17.61 11.10 -13.34
C LYS A 119 -18.15 12.53 -13.24
N LEU A 120 -17.30 13.46 -12.80
CA LEU A 120 -17.68 14.87 -12.72
C LEU A 120 -17.60 15.50 -14.12
N ASP A 121 -18.62 16.27 -14.50
CA ASP A 121 -18.71 16.93 -15.80
C ASP A 121 -18.51 15.97 -17.00
N GLY A 122 -18.99 14.73 -16.87
CA GLY A 122 -18.84 13.70 -17.89
C GLY A 122 -17.44 13.10 -18.03
N LYS A 123 -16.46 13.59 -17.27
CA LYS A 123 -15.07 13.10 -17.32
C LYS A 123 -14.83 12.01 -16.28
N LEU A 124 -14.36 10.86 -16.74
CA LEU A 124 -13.94 9.75 -15.89
C LEU A 124 -12.51 9.99 -15.38
N ASN A 125 -12.38 10.22 -14.07
CA ASN A 125 -11.09 10.35 -13.39
C ASN A 125 -11.16 9.70 -12.01
N ASN A 126 -10.00 9.42 -11.42
CA ASN A 126 -9.89 9.27 -9.97
C ASN A 126 -9.56 10.63 -9.36
N ARG A 127 -10.03 10.89 -8.15
CA ARG A 127 -9.88 12.17 -7.47
C ARG A 127 -9.45 11.99 -6.03
N LEU A 128 -8.57 12.85 -5.55
CA LEU A 128 -8.35 13.02 -4.12
C LEU A 128 -9.19 14.20 -3.64
N MET A 129 -10.15 13.91 -2.80
CA MET A 129 -11.06 14.90 -2.21
C MET A 129 -10.65 15.20 -0.78
N ARG A 130 -10.70 16.47 -0.39
CA ARG A 130 -10.67 16.91 0.99
C ARG A 130 -12.11 17.17 1.44
N LEU A 131 -12.51 16.63 2.58
CA LEU A 131 -13.82 16.76 3.20
C LEU A 131 -13.67 17.26 4.62
N LYS A 132 -14.68 17.97 5.14
CA LYS A 132 -14.74 18.39 6.53
C LYS A 132 -15.78 17.58 7.30
N VAL A 133 -15.40 16.98 8.40
CA VAL A 133 -16.26 16.19 9.29
C VAL A 133 -16.89 17.10 10.32
N ASP A 134 -18.19 16.99 10.57
CA ASP A 134 -18.87 17.75 11.61
C ASP A 134 -18.42 17.36 13.03
N ALA A 135 -18.77 18.16 14.03
CA ALA A 135 -18.35 17.93 15.43
C ALA A 135 -18.89 16.63 16.03
N THR A 136 -20.03 16.15 15.52
CA THR A 136 -20.72 14.95 16.00
C THR A 136 -20.34 13.68 15.25
N PHE A 137 -19.48 13.77 14.24
CA PHE A 137 -19.11 12.65 13.37
C PHE A 137 -20.32 12.03 12.65
N THR A 138 -21.30 12.82 12.30
CA THR A 138 -22.52 12.35 11.64
C THR A 138 -22.62 12.75 10.18
N ASN A 139 -21.83 13.73 9.72
CA ASN A 139 -21.89 14.23 8.34
C ASN A 139 -20.51 14.77 7.89
N VAL A 140 -20.38 14.98 6.58
CA VAL A 140 -19.25 15.69 5.96
C VAL A 140 -19.75 16.82 5.06
N SER A 141 -18.94 17.86 4.92
CA SER A 141 -19.18 19.03 4.09
C SER A 141 -17.91 19.48 3.36
N ASP A 142 -17.98 20.61 2.68
CA ASP A 142 -16.85 21.37 2.11
C ASP A 142 -15.94 20.52 1.20
N ARG A 143 -16.55 19.67 0.35
CA ARG A 143 -15.79 18.88 -0.64
C ARG A 143 -14.94 19.79 -1.52
N THR A 144 -13.64 19.52 -1.54
CA THR A 144 -12.68 20.13 -2.47
C THR A 144 -11.89 19.02 -3.16
N ASP A 145 -11.92 18.96 -4.48
CA ASP A 145 -11.14 18.00 -5.26
C ASP A 145 -9.71 18.55 -5.41
N ILE A 146 -8.81 18.18 -4.49
CA ILE A 146 -7.44 18.72 -4.43
C ILE A 146 -6.50 18.08 -5.47
N VAL A 147 -6.80 16.86 -5.95
CA VAL A 147 -6.19 16.23 -7.12
C VAL A 147 -7.32 15.69 -7.99
N PRO A 148 -7.79 16.46 -8.99
CA PRO A 148 -8.99 16.11 -9.76
C PRO A 148 -8.72 15.27 -11.01
N ASP A 149 -7.44 15.05 -11.36
CA ASP A 149 -6.99 14.73 -12.71
C ASP A 149 -6.21 13.38 -12.80
N VAL A 150 -6.36 12.51 -11.82
CA VAL A 150 -5.74 11.17 -11.88
C VAL A 150 -6.47 10.32 -12.92
N ASN A 151 -5.70 9.73 -13.81
CA ASN A 151 -6.24 8.92 -14.89
C ASN A 151 -7.12 7.76 -14.39
N TYR A 152 -8.11 7.41 -15.21
CA TYR A 152 -9.01 6.27 -15.03
C TYR A 152 -8.97 5.38 -16.27
N LYS A 153 -9.03 4.06 -16.09
CA LYS A 153 -9.15 3.13 -17.21
C LYS A 153 -10.62 2.96 -17.60
N PRO A 154 -11.06 3.45 -18.77
CA PRO A 154 -12.42 3.27 -19.23
C PRO A 154 -12.70 1.81 -19.65
N THR A 155 -13.97 1.44 -19.72
CA THR A 155 -14.41 0.10 -20.16
C THR A 155 -14.02 -0.17 -21.61
N ALA A 156 -14.20 0.82 -22.49
CA ALA A 156 -13.94 0.70 -23.92
C ALA A 156 -12.45 0.96 -24.25
N THR A 157 -11.59 0.01 -23.99
CA THR A 157 -10.21 0.01 -24.44
C THR A 157 -9.88 -1.25 -25.25
N LYS A 158 -8.87 -1.18 -26.11
CA LYS A 158 -8.36 -2.36 -26.81
C LYS A 158 -7.58 -3.32 -25.91
N HIS A 159 -7.40 -2.95 -24.65
CA HIS A 159 -6.80 -3.77 -23.62
C HIS A 159 -7.86 -4.20 -22.59
N PRO A 160 -8.53 -5.35 -22.77
CA PRO A 160 -9.71 -5.74 -21.97
C PRO A 160 -9.38 -6.16 -20.54
N PHE A 161 -8.09 -6.46 -20.25
CA PHE A 161 -7.68 -7.03 -18.96
C PHE A 161 -7.78 -6.04 -17.81
N GLY A 162 -8.09 -6.58 -16.63
CA GLY A 162 -8.29 -5.83 -15.41
C GLY A 162 -9.63 -5.11 -15.32
N GLY A 163 -10.39 -5.06 -16.42
CA GLY A 163 -11.69 -4.40 -16.46
C GLY A 163 -11.63 -2.88 -16.32
N PRO A 164 -12.80 -2.22 -16.17
CA PRO A 164 -12.87 -0.80 -15.92
C PRO A 164 -12.20 -0.43 -14.59
N GLY A 165 -11.64 0.76 -14.52
CA GLY A 165 -10.94 1.24 -13.33
C GLY A 165 -9.79 0.36 -12.85
N ALA A 166 -9.15 -0.41 -13.74
CA ALA A 166 -8.00 -1.21 -13.35
C ALA A 166 -6.81 -0.32 -12.95
N HIS A 167 -6.04 -0.79 -11.96
CA HIS A 167 -4.81 -0.15 -11.49
C HIS A 167 -5.00 1.31 -11.07
N ASN A 168 -5.80 1.54 -10.05
CA ASN A 168 -6.04 2.90 -9.54
C ASN A 168 -4.94 3.40 -8.58
N GLY A 169 -4.13 2.51 -7.98
CA GLY A 169 -3.36 2.86 -6.80
C GLY A 169 -4.30 3.22 -5.65
N GLY A 170 -4.27 4.46 -5.18
CA GLY A 170 -5.30 5.06 -4.33
C GLY A 170 -5.01 5.04 -2.84
N ARG A 171 -3.82 4.66 -2.37
CA ARG A 171 -3.44 4.81 -0.97
C ARG A 171 -3.00 6.24 -0.70
N VAL A 172 -3.54 6.82 0.37
CA VAL A 172 -3.26 8.18 0.83
C VAL A 172 -2.67 8.11 2.22
N ARG A 173 -1.53 8.77 2.47
CA ARG A 173 -0.93 8.84 3.82
C ARG A 173 -0.22 10.17 4.01
N PHE A 174 -0.35 10.76 5.18
CA PHE A 174 0.52 11.86 5.60
C PHE A 174 1.87 11.32 6.03
N SER A 175 2.91 11.98 5.57
CA SER A 175 4.26 11.69 6.03
C SER A 175 4.48 12.29 7.43
N PRO A 176 4.92 11.48 8.40
CA PRO A 176 5.22 11.99 9.73
C PRO A 176 6.50 12.86 9.76
N LEU A 177 7.32 12.83 8.71
CA LEU A 177 8.55 13.61 8.59
C LEU A 177 8.29 15.07 8.23
N ASP A 178 7.45 15.28 7.22
CA ASP A 178 7.32 16.57 6.56
C ASP A 178 5.88 17.10 6.45
N GLY A 179 4.89 16.29 6.85
CA GLY A 179 3.48 16.64 6.90
C GLY A 179 2.82 16.77 5.52
N TYR A 180 3.49 16.36 4.43
CA TYR A 180 2.90 16.29 3.10
C TYR A 180 2.09 15.02 2.92
N ILE A 181 1.13 15.08 1.99
CA ILE A 181 0.33 13.94 1.56
C ILE A 181 1.11 13.18 0.50
N TYR A 182 1.23 11.86 0.68
CA TYR A 182 1.70 10.94 -0.33
C TYR A 182 0.49 10.17 -0.88
N LEU A 183 0.27 10.30 -2.19
CA LEU A 183 -0.79 9.62 -2.93
C LEU A 183 -0.19 8.65 -3.93
N THR A 184 -0.55 7.38 -3.86
CA THR A 184 -0.18 6.39 -4.87
C THR A 184 -1.17 6.37 -6.02
N THR A 185 -0.70 6.30 -7.26
CA THR A 185 -1.53 6.16 -8.47
C THR A 185 -1.03 4.98 -9.29
N GLY A 186 -1.95 4.19 -9.82
CA GLY A 186 -1.62 3.07 -10.71
C GLY A 186 -1.50 3.50 -12.17
N ASP A 187 -0.95 2.63 -13.01
CA ASP A 187 -0.74 2.89 -14.45
C ASP A 187 -2.02 2.79 -15.29
N ASN A 188 -3.13 2.36 -14.71
CA ASN A 188 -4.42 2.13 -15.37
C ASN A 188 -4.33 1.26 -16.62
N HIS A 189 -3.33 0.38 -16.74
CA HIS A 189 -2.94 -0.33 -17.96
C HIS A 189 -2.65 0.61 -19.15
N LYS A 190 -2.46 1.89 -18.91
CA LYS A 190 -2.04 2.85 -19.91
C LYS A 190 -0.52 2.85 -19.99
N GLY A 191 0.01 2.13 -20.99
CA GLY A 191 1.44 1.81 -21.06
C GLY A 191 2.38 3.01 -21.10
N ILE A 192 1.89 4.16 -21.57
CA ILE A 192 2.66 5.40 -21.57
C ILE A 192 2.73 6.07 -20.18
N CYS A 193 1.82 5.76 -19.26
CA CYS A 193 1.71 6.40 -17.96
C CYS A 193 2.98 6.34 -17.10
N PRO A 194 3.58 5.17 -16.84
CA PRO A 194 4.64 5.07 -15.85
C PRO A 194 5.82 6.00 -16.10
N GLN A 195 6.24 6.13 -17.36
CA GLN A 195 7.40 6.95 -17.76
C GLN A 195 7.00 8.32 -18.35
N SER A 196 5.70 8.66 -18.37
CA SER A 196 5.24 9.95 -18.89
C SER A 196 5.61 11.10 -17.94
N PRO A 197 6.14 12.24 -18.46
CA PRO A 197 6.40 13.41 -17.65
C PRO A 197 5.12 14.16 -17.21
N THR A 198 4.05 14.10 -17.99
CA THR A 198 2.86 14.94 -17.79
C THR A 198 1.65 14.18 -17.22
N LEU A 199 1.65 12.85 -17.30
CA LEU A 199 0.58 12.02 -16.75
C LEU A 199 0.93 11.61 -15.31
N ILE A 200 -0.02 11.72 -14.41
CA ILE A 200 0.17 11.43 -12.98
C ILE A 200 -0.27 10.02 -12.57
N CYS A 201 -0.54 9.16 -13.53
CA CYS A 201 -0.75 7.71 -13.33
C CYS A 201 0.57 6.94 -13.30
N GLY A 202 0.66 5.86 -12.51
CA GLY A 202 1.89 5.10 -12.27
C GLY A 202 2.95 5.89 -11.49
N LYS A 203 2.51 6.59 -10.44
CA LYS A 203 3.32 7.55 -9.66
C LYS A 203 3.09 7.41 -8.15
N VAL A 204 3.96 8.03 -7.40
CA VAL A 204 3.66 8.56 -6.07
C VAL A 204 3.75 10.07 -6.15
N LEU A 205 2.67 10.74 -5.81
CA LEU A 205 2.63 12.19 -5.68
C LEU A 205 2.96 12.58 -4.25
N ARG A 206 3.67 13.71 -4.06
CA ARG A 206 3.88 14.34 -2.76
C ARG A 206 3.43 15.78 -2.84
N ILE A 207 2.37 16.09 -2.12
CA ILE A 207 1.57 17.30 -2.24
C ILE A 207 1.20 17.89 -0.89
N ASP A 208 0.88 19.16 -0.87
CA ASP A 208 0.31 19.82 0.30
C ASP A 208 -1.20 19.53 0.44
N ARG A 209 -1.82 20.12 1.47
CA ARG A 209 -3.26 19.98 1.75
C ARG A 209 -4.19 20.55 0.67
N ASP A 210 -3.67 21.36 -0.23
CA ASP A 210 -4.39 21.95 -1.36
C ASP A 210 -4.07 21.29 -2.70
N GLY A 211 -3.29 20.19 -2.68
CA GLY A 211 -2.92 19.44 -3.87
C GLY A 211 -1.76 20.03 -4.68
N LYS A 212 -1.10 21.08 -4.16
CA LYS A 212 0.08 21.66 -4.78
C LYS A 212 1.31 20.81 -4.50
N ALA A 213 2.27 20.85 -5.42
CA ALA A 213 3.53 20.15 -5.24
C ALA A 213 4.26 20.59 -3.97
N ALA A 214 4.85 19.65 -3.24
CA ALA A 214 5.80 19.99 -2.19
C ALA A 214 7.03 20.69 -2.83
N PRO A 215 7.52 21.82 -2.26
CA PRO A 215 8.48 22.69 -2.93
C PRO A 215 9.85 22.06 -3.18
N ASP A 216 10.18 21.01 -2.43
CA ASP A 216 11.45 20.29 -2.54
C ASP A 216 11.31 18.95 -3.31
N ASN A 217 10.19 18.72 -4.00
CA ASN A 217 10.09 17.59 -4.95
C ASN A 217 11.16 17.72 -6.04
N LYS A 218 11.73 16.58 -6.46
CA LYS A 218 12.84 16.53 -7.42
C LYS A 218 12.51 15.65 -8.64
N PRO A 219 11.34 15.79 -9.26
CA PRO A 219 11.08 15.06 -10.50
C PRO A 219 12.08 15.50 -11.59
N PRO A 220 12.35 14.67 -12.60
CA PRO A 220 13.16 15.10 -13.74
C PRO A 220 12.58 16.35 -14.42
N ALA A 221 13.43 17.11 -15.11
CA ALA A 221 12.99 18.32 -15.82
C ALA A 221 11.85 18.01 -16.80
N GLY A 222 10.81 18.85 -16.79
CA GLY A 222 9.61 18.69 -17.61
C GLY A 222 8.54 17.75 -17.05
N PHE A 223 8.78 17.13 -15.91
CA PHE A 223 7.76 16.33 -15.23
C PHE A 223 6.80 17.20 -14.42
N ASP A 224 5.58 16.69 -14.18
CA ASP A 224 4.64 17.32 -13.25
C ASP A 224 5.30 17.47 -11.87
N PRO A 225 5.32 18.68 -11.30
CA PRO A 225 6.05 18.95 -10.07
C PRO A 225 5.49 18.21 -8.84
N ARG A 226 4.26 17.71 -8.90
CA ARG A 226 3.66 16.90 -7.83
C ARG A 226 4.30 15.51 -7.69
N ILE A 227 5.02 15.05 -8.70
CA ILE A 227 5.61 13.72 -8.76
C ILE A 227 6.79 13.60 -7.78
N TYR A 228 6.70 12.65 -6.86
CA TYR A 228 7.77 12.26 -5.95
C TYR A 228 8.58 11.07 -6.51
N VAL A 229 7.86 10.07 -7.07
CA VAL A 229 8.43 8.89 -7.75
C VAL A 229 7.57 8.56 -8.97
N TYR A 230 8.20 8.14 -10.05
CA TYR A 230 7.55 7.74 -11.30
C TYR A 230 7.95 6.31 -11.71
N GLY A 231 7.42 5.82 -12.84
CA GLY A 231 7.78 4.49 -13.34
C GLY A 231 7.24 3.36 -12.49
N LEU A 232 6.00 3.48 -12.00
CA LEU A 232 5.33 2.49 -11.17
C LEU A 232 4.15 1.86 -11.90
N ARG A 233 3.80 0.63 -11.52
CA ARG A 233 2.68 -0.11 -12.10
C ARG A 233 1.38 0.09 -11.32
N ASN A 234 1.30 -0.45 -10.12
CA ASN A 234 0.10 -0.35 -9.29
C ASN A 234 0.43 -0.42 -7.80
N PRO A 235 1.06 0.63 -7.27
CA PRO A 235 1.32 0.72 -5.84
C PRO A 235 0.02 0.95 -5.08
N GLN A 236 -0.37 0.00 -4.24
CA GLN A 236 -1.59 0.09 -3.43
C GLN A 236 -1.32 0.19 -1.93
N GLY A 237 -0.07 0.04 -1.52
CA GLY A 237 0.38 0.30 -0.17
C GLY A 237 1.43 1.40 -0.14
N ILE A 238 1.39 2.25 0.90
CA ILE A 238 2.48 3.15 1.26
C ILE A 238 2.53 3.28 2.78
N ALA A 239 3.73 3.14 3.34
CA ALA A 239 3.99 3.27 4.76
C ALA A 239 5.35 3.92 5.01
N PHE A 240 5.50 4.56 6.16
CA PHE A 240 6.74 5.24 6.56
C PHE A 240 7.45 4.42 7.64
N ARG A 241 8.75 4.18 7.45
CA ARG A 241 9.54 3.38 8.39
C ARG A 241 9.76 4.16 9.70
N PRO A 242 9.48 3.57 10.87
CA PRO A 242 9.82 4.20 12.14
C PRO A 242 11.32 4.51 12.25
N GLY A 243 11.64 5.69 12.78
CA GLY A 243 13.01 6.14 13.02
C GLY A 243 13.57 7.06 11.93
N ASP A 244 13.45 6.73 10.66
CA ASP A 244 13.92 7.60 9.57
C ASP A 244 12.78 8.16 8.68
N ASN A 245 11.55 7.71 8.92
CA ASN A 245 10.35 8.07 8.18
C ASN A 245 10.46 7.91 6.65
N ARG A 246 11.35 7.04 6.19
CA ARG A 246 11.50 6.74 4.77
C ARG A 246 10.24 6.07 4.24
N PRO A 247 9.66 6.55 3.12
CA PRO A 247 8.48 5.95 2.53
C PRO A 247 8.83 4.64 1.80
N PHE A 248 7.95 3.64 1.93
CA PHE A 248 8.01 2.36 1.24
C PHE A 248 6.65 2.07 0.60
N ILE A 249 6.65 1.65 -0.65
CA ILE A 249 5.44 1.15 -1.32
C ILE A 249 5.40 -0.37 -1.32
N ALA A 250 4.17 -0.90 -1.34
CA ALA A 250 3.86 -2.27 -1.69
C ALA A 250 3.13 -2.26 -3.03
N GLU A 251 3.66 -2.98 -4.00
CA GLU A 251 3.25 -2.88 -5.38
C GLU A 251 2.96 -4.23 -6.02
N ASN A 252 1.84 -4.31 -6.74
CA ASN A 252 1.40 -5.51 -7.43
C ASN A 252 2.05 -5.61 -8.81
N GLY A 253 2.73 -6.71 -9.06
CA GLY A 253 3.46 -6.97 -10.30
C GLY A 253 2.60 -7.49 -11.46
N PRO A 254 3.18 -7.59 -12.66
CA PRO A 254 2.49 -8.00 -13.91
C PRO A 254 2.39 -9.52 -14.01
N TRP A 255 1.59 -10.17 -13.13
CA TRP A 255 1.49 -11.63 -12.97
C TRP A 255 2.71 -12.28 -12.31
N HIS A 256 3.72 -11.50 -12.01
CA HIS A 256 4.95 -11.92 -11.34
C HIS A 256 5.54 -10.73 -10.58
N SER A 257 6.44 -11.01 -9.68
CA SER A 257 7.32 -9.99 -9.05
C SER A 257 6.58 -8.85 -8.40
N ASP A 258 5.69 -9.17 -7.46
CA ASP A 258 5.23 -8.14 -6.51
C ASP A 258 6.43 -7.60 -5.74
N GLU A 259 6.45 -6.31 -5.46
CA GLU A 259 7.63 -5.62 -4.91
C GLU A 259 7.32 -4.73 -3.72
N VAL A 260 8.27 -4.70 -2.78
CA VAL A 260 8.35 -3.65 -1.76
C VAL A 260 9.57 -2.78 -2.07
N THR A 261 9.33 -1.49 -2.28
CA THR A 261 10.38 -0.57 -2.72
C THR A 261 10.47 0.64 -1.80
N ALA A 262 11.69 0.92 -1.32
CA ALA A 262 12.02 2.15 -0.60
C ALA A 262 12.08 3.32 -1.58
N LEU A 263 11.34 4.38 -1.32
CA LEU A 263 11.27 5.51 -2.22
C LEU A 263 12.38 6.54 -1.96
N THR A 264 12.77 7.20 -3.03
CA THR A 264 13.69 8.34 -3.03
C THR A 264 13.11 9.44 -3.91
N ASN A 265 13.17 10.66 -3.46
CA ASN A 265 12.67 11.83 -4.17
C ASN A 265 13.28 11.96 -5.58
N GLY A 266 12.44 12.00 -6.60
CA GLY A 266 12.83 11.99 -8.01
C GLY A 266 13.16 10.61 -8.58
N GLY A 267 12.96 9.53 -7.80
CA GLY A 267 13.27 8.16 -8.23
C GLY A 267 12.37 7.63 -9.34
N ASN A 268 12.90 6.65 -10.09
CA ASN A 268 12.17 5.87 -11.09
C ASN A 268 12.00 4.43 -10.60
N GLY A 269 10.78 3.90 -10.54
CA GLY A 269 10.52 2.50 -10.19
C GLY A 269 10.93 1.51 -11.30
N GLY A 270 11.19 1.99 -12.52
CA GLY A 270 11.67 1.18 -13.62
C GLY A 270 10.59 0.38 -14.37
N TRP A 271 9.32 0.57 -14.04
CA TRP A 271 8.23 -0.05 -14.80
C TRP A 271 8.01 0.69 -16.12
N ASP A 272 8.15 -0.03 -17.23
CA ASP A 272 7.76 0.42 -18.57
C ASP A 272 7.34 -0.78 -19.42
N PRO A 273 6.06 -1.01 -19.59
CA PRO A 273 5.57 -2.18 -20.32
C PRO A 273 5.72 -2.07 -21.84
N ARG A 274 5.96 -0.88 -22.38
CA ARG A 274 5.90 -0.63 -23.84
C ARG A 274 6.96 -1.34 -24.66
N PRO A 275 8.24 -1.35 -24.29
CA PRO A 275 9.30 -1.82 -25.20
C PRO A 275 9.29 -3.33 -25.45
N ASN A 276 8.71 -4.11 -24.55
CA ASN A 276 8.97 -5.57 -24.50
C ASN A 276 7.70 -6.43 -24.53
N ILE A 277 6.55 -5.86 -24.83
CA ILE A 277 5.29 -6.60 -24.75
C ILE A 277 5.14 -7.54 -25.97
N GLY A 278 5.47 -8.81 -25.76
CA GLY A 278 5.19 -9.87 -26.73
C GLY A 278 5.66 -9.56 -28.16
N GLY A 279 6.79 -8.84 -28.32
CA GLY A 279 7.30 -8.41 -29.61
C GLY A 279 6.57 -7.20 -30.22
N ARG A 280 5.66 -6.57 -29.50
CA ARG A 280 5.01 -5.34 -29.96
C ARG A 280 5.93 -4.14 -29.80
N LYS A 281 5.97 -3.31 -30.83
CA LYS A 281 6.69 -2.04 -30.84
C LYS A 281 5.80 -0.87 -30.39
N GLU A 282 4.47 -1.05 -30.40
CA GLU A 282 3.49 0.01 -30.21
C GLU A 282 2.38 -0.42 -29.26
N CYS A 283 1.78 0.56 -28.60
CA CYS A 283 0.59 0.41 -27.79
C CYS A 283 -0.65 0.73 -28.62
N PRO A 284 -1.57 -0.21 -28.87
CA PRO A 284 -2.85 0.15 -29.46
C PRO A 284 -3.62 1.04 -28.48
N ASP A 285 -4.09 2.21 -28.91
CA ASP A 285 -4.87 3.17 -28.13
C ASP A 285 -4.28 3.57 -26.76
N ASP A 286 -2.95 3.62 -26.62
CA ASP A 286 -2.20 3.89 -25.39
C ASP A 286 -2.35 2.84 -24.26
N TYR A 287 -3.33 1.93 -24.36
CA TYR A 287 -3.55 0.85 -23.39
C TYR A 287 -2.82 -0.41 -23.81
N CYS A 288 -1.59 -0.52 -23.38
CA CYS A 288 -0.79 -1.72 -23.45
C CYS A 288 -0.16 -1.94 -22.07
N GLY A 289 0.64 -2.92 -21.97
CA GLY A 289 1.37 -3.02 -20.76
C GLY A 289 1.52 -4.44 -20.40
N TYR A 290 0.84 -5.21 -20.21
CA TYR A 290 0.90 -6.63 -20.12
C TYR A 290 -0.50 -7.16 -20.34
N SER A 291 -0.50 -8.22 -21.00
CA SER A 291 -1.73 -8.95 -21.14
C SER A 291 -1.38 -10.41 -21.01
N PRO A 292 -2.11 -11.18 -20.25
CA PRO A 292 -2.01 -12.61 -20.27
C PRO A 292 -2.09 -13.16 -21.70
N ASN A 293 -2.90 -12.54 -22.54
CA ASN A 293 -3.04 -12.91 -23.95
C ASN A 293 -1.80 -12.68 -24.78
N GLN A 294 -0.96 -11.73 -24.40
CA GLN A 294 0.26 -11.43 -25.14
C GLN A 294 1.39 -12.40 -24.80
N MET A 295 1.32 -12.97 -23.61
CA MET A 295 2.34 -13.85 -23.09
C MET A 295 1.81 -15.27 -22.80
N GLY A 296 0.54 -15.51 -23.08
CA GLY A 296 -0.09 -16.82 -22.96
C GLY A 296 0.07 -17.44 -21.56
N ALA A 297 0.27 -18.74 -21.54
CA ALA A 297 0.57 -19.52 -20.34
C ALA A 297 2.07 -19.47 -19.94
N MET A 298 2.79 -18.44 -20.38
CA MET A 298 4.23 -18.31 -20.10
C MET A 298 4.50 -18.35 -18.60
N ASP A 299 5.46 -19.17 -18.21
CA ASP A 299 5.92 -19.26 -16.83
C ASP A 299 6.35 -17.87 -16.30
N PRO A 300 6.04 -17.50 -15.06
CA PRO A 300 6.45 -16.21 -14.49
C PRO A 300 7.95 -15.93 -14.62
N LYS A 301 8.82 -16.93 -14.49
CA LYS A 301 10.27 -16.77 -14.64
C LYS A 301 10.69 -16.41 -16.07
N GLU A 302 9.99 -16.93 -17.06
CA GLU A 302 10.23 -16.55 -18.46
C GLU A 302 9.66 -15.16 -18.75
N ARG A 303 8.48 -14.87 -18.23
CA ARG A 303 7.82 -13.57 -18.40
C ARG A 303 8.67 -12.41 -17.88
N VAL A 304 9.34 -12.58 -16.74
CA VAL A 304 10.26 -11.58 -16.17
C VAL A 304 11.35 -11.16 -17.16
N LYS A 305 11.80 -12.06 -18.03
CA LYS A 305 12.84 -11.74 -19.02
C LYS A 305 12.37 -10.75 -20.09
N PHE A 306 11.08 -10.77 -20.41
CA PHE A 306 10.50 -9.92 -21.45
C PHE A 306 9.86 -8.66 -20.88
N MET A 307 9.38 -8.72 -19.66
CA MET A 307 8.66 -7.63 -19.01
C MET A 307 9.00 -7.58 -17.53
N PRO A 308 10.22 -7.15 -17.17
CA PRO A 308 10.62 -7.02 -15.78
C PRO A 308 9.80 -5.95 -15.06
N MET A 309 9.45 -6.21 -13.82
CA MET A 309 8.74 -5.21 -12.99
C MET A 309 9.63 -3.98 -12.74
N THR A 310 10.90 -4.21 -12.42
CA THR A 310 11.94 -3.19 -12.37
C THR A 310 12.95 -3.43 -13.46
N ASP A 311 12.89 -2.65 -14.55
CA ASP A 311 13.78 -2.81 -15.71
C ASP A 311 15.11 -2.05 -15.50
N LEU A 312 16.06 -2.70 -14.85
CA LEU A 312 17.40 -2.14 -14.65
C LEU A 312 18.25 -2.11 -15.92
N LYS A 313 17.84 -2.76 -17.00
CA LYS A 313 18.55 -2.73 -18.27
C LYS A 313 18.26 -1.42 -19.02
N THR A 314 16.99 -1.04 -19.08
CA THR A 314 16.54 0.21 -19.73
C THR A 314 16.75 1.41 -18.79
N TYR A 315 16.54 1.20 -17.50
CA TYR A 315 16.65 2.23 -16.45
C TYR A 315 17.69 1.83 -15.39
N PRO A 316 18.99 1.96 -15.64
CA PRO A 316 20.03 1.44 -14.75
C PRO A 316 20.03 2.08 -13.34
N ASN A 317 19.45 3.28 -13.22
CA ASN A 317 19.29 4.00 -11.95
C ASN A 317 17.92 3.80 -11.30
N ALA A 318 17.11 2.85 -11.78
CA ALA A 318 15.82 2.56 -11.15
C ALA A 318 15.98 2.10 -9.70
N LEU A 319 14.99 2.42 -8.88
CA LEU A 319 14.93 2.03 -7.48
C LEU A 319 14.87 0.50 -7.37
N LYS A 320 15.87 -0.07 -6.72
CA LYS A 320 15.92 -1.52 -6.50
C LYS A 320 14.93 -1.88 -5.39
N PRO A 321 14.02 -2.86 -5.61
CA PRO A 321 13.11 -3.28 -4.57
C PRO A 321 13.86 -3.91 -3.39
N ALA A 322 13.42 -3.59 -2.19
CA ALA A 322 13.89 -4.23 -0.96
C ALA A 322 13.46 -5.70 -0.90
N TRP A 323 12.30 -6.00 -1.45
CA TRP A 323 11.74 -7.34 -1.54
C TRP A 323 11.02 -7.56 -2.86
N ASN A 324 11.14 -8.76 -3.40
CA ASN A 324 10.47 -9.20 -4.62
C ASN A 324 10.13 -10.68 -4.45
N ASN A 325 8.93 -11.10 -4.73
CA ASN A 325 8.51 -12.49 -4.58
C ASN A 325 9.12 -13.45 -5.61
N ARG A 326 9.72 -12.91 -6.70
CA ARG A 326 10.42 -13.66 -7.75
C ARG A 326 9.62 -14.80 -8.36
N GLY A 327 8.31 -14.72 -8.28
CA GLY A 327 7.41 -15.75 -8.76
C GLY A 327 6.09 -15.18 -9.20
N LEU A 328 5.04 -16.00 -9.18
CA LEU A 328 3.70 -15.59 -9.51
C LEU A 328 3.23 -14.46 -8.58
N SER A 329 2.65 -13.40 -9.14
CA SER A 329 2.07 -12.32 -8.35
C SER A 329 1.00 -12.85 -7.40
N GLN A 330 0.97 -12.32 -6.19
CA GLN A 330 0.10 -12.75 -5.11
C GLN A 330 -0.92 -11.66 -4.73
N GLY A 331 -0.93 -10.53 -5.47
CA GLY A 331 -1.83 -9.43 -5.23
C GLY A 331 -1.46 -8.66 -3.98
N MET A 332 -0.28 -8.07 -3.96
CA MET A 332 0.21 -7.24 -2.87
C MET A 332 -0.53 -5.89 -2.87
N PHE A 333 -1.29 -5.60 -1.81
CA PHE A 333 -2.17 -4.43 -1.78
C PHE A 333 -1.94 -3.47 -0.62
N SER A 334 -1.19 -3.85 0.39
CA SER A 334 -0.99 -2.99 1.55
C SER A 334 0.28 -3.29 2.31
N ASN A 335 0.78 -2.29 3.01
CA ASN A 335 1.88 -2.42 3.95
C ASN A 335 1.71 -1.46 5.12
N ALA A 336 2.27 -1.83 6.26
CA ALA A 336 2.43 -0.98 7.43
C ALA A 336 3.70 -1.38 8.17
N PHE A 337 4.28 -0.47 8.94
CA PHE A 337 5.31 -0.84 9.90
C PHE A 337 4.68 -1.10 11.26
N LEU A 338 5.14 -2.12 11.94
CA LEU A 338 4.79 -2.41 13.33
C LEU A 338 5.70 -1.59 14.24
N SER A 339 5.12 -0.95 15.23
CA SER A 339 5.85 -0.12 16.20
C SER A 339 5.35 -0.38 17.61
N GLY A 340 6.29 -0.51 18.54
CA GLY A 340 6.01 -0.69 19.95
C GLY A 340 6.52 -2.02 20.51
N LYS A 341 6.96 -1.98 21.75
CA LYS A 341 7.59 -3.11 22.45
C LYS A 341 6.71 -4.37 22.55
N GLN A 342 5.39 -4.19 22.48
CA GLN A 342 4.42 -5.30 22.44
C GLN A 342 4.63 -6.24 21.24
N TRP A 343 5.20 -5.72 20.16
CA TRP A 343 5.52 -6.51 18.97
C TRP A 343 6.79 -7.32 19.09
N LYS A 344 7.54 -7.20 20.20
CA LYS A 344 8.77 -7.98 20.47
C LYS A 344 9.73 -7.89 19.27
N ASP A 345 10.15 -9.01 18.68
CA ASP A 345 11.07 -9.03 17.53
C ASP A 345 10.44 -8.53 16.21
N TRP A 346 9.14 -8.27 16.20
CA TRP A 346 8.49 -7.65 15.06
C TRP A 346 8.41 -6.12 15.17
N ASP A 347 8.84 -5.53 16.27
CA ASP A 347 8.98 -4.08 16.39
C ASP A 347 9.92 -3.54 15.28
N GLY A 348 9.48 -2.51 14.56
CA GLY A 348 10.17 -1.95 13.39
C GLY A 348 10.12 -2.82 12.12
N ARG A 349 9.41 -3.98 12.12
CA ARG A 349 9.22 -4.79 10.92
C ARG A 349 8.06 -4.27 10.09
N MET A 350 8.11 -4.56 8.80
CA MET A 350 7.00 -4.27 7.90
C MET A 350 6.07 -5.48 7.81
N VAL A 351 4.78 -5.24 7.96
CA VAL A 351 3.73 -6.18 7.57
C VAL A 351 3.27 -5.86 6.15
N VAL A 352 3.10 -6.89 5.33
CA VAL A 352 2.62 -6.78 3.94
C VAL A 352 1.41 -7.68 3.77
N GLY A 353 0.34 -7.11 3.18
CA GLY A 353 -0.92 -7.81 2.94
C GLY A 353 -1.11 -8.23 1.49
N TYR A 354 -1.52 -9.48 1.30
CA TYR A 354 -1.81 -10.05 -0.01
C TYR A 354 -3.28 -10.44 -0.12
N SER A 355 -3.93 -9.99 -1.18
CA SER A 355 -5.33 -10.34 -1.45
C SER A 355 -5.50 -11.61 -2.26
N GLY A 356 -4.40 -12.20 -2.71
CA GLY A 356 -4.44 -13.37 -3.59
C GLY A 356 -4.88 -13.04 -5.02
N ILE A 357 -4.42 -13.86 -5.95
CA ILE A 357 -4.84 -13.80 -7.36
C ILE A 357 -5.44 -15.16 -7.71
N GLY A 358 -6.75 -15.19 -7.98
CA GLY A 358 -7.48 -16.39 -8.40
C GLY A 358 -7.43 -16.68 -9.91
N ILE A 359 -6.47 -16.14 -10.65
CA ILE A 359 -6.55 -16.09 -12.11
C ILE A 359 -6.25 -17.45 -12.77
N HIS A 360 -5.56 -18.33 -12.12
CA HIS A 360 -5.25 -19.67 -12.65
C HIS A 360 -5.97 -20.80 -11.88
N GLY A 361 -7.10 -20.48 -11.25
CA GLY A 361 -7.89 -21.46 -10.50
C GLY A 361 -7.34 -21.83 -9.13
N THR A 362 -6.09 -21.45 -8.82
CA THR A 362 -5.49 -21.67 -7.50
C THR A 362 -5.19 -20.31 -6.88
N PRO A 363 -5.90 -19.92 -5.82
CA PRO A 363 -5.57 -18.71 -5.07
C PRO A 363 -4.16 -18.82 -4.50
N VAL A 364 -3.32 -17.81 -4.78
CA VAL A 364 -2.00 -17.65 -4.18
C VAL A 364 -1.95 -16.34 -3.42
N GLY A 365 -1.29 -16.33 -2.28
CA GLY A 365 -1.33 -15.19 -1.37
C GLY A 365 -2.38 -15.42 -0.28
N ASN A 366 -3.30 -14.48 -0.09
CA ASN A 366 -4.31 -14.52 0.99
C ASN A 366 -3.67 -14.67 2.37
N ARG A 367 -2.65 -13.85 2.64
CA ARG A 367 -1.87 -13.89 3.88
C ARG A 367 -1.26 -12.53 4.21
N LEU A 368 -0.64 -12.46 5.36
CA LEU A 368 0.30 -11.41 5.75
C LEU A 368 1.71 -12.01 5.86
N ASP A 369 2.70 -11.26 5.39
CA ASP A 369 4.11 -11.55 5.63
C ASP A 369 4.73 -10.46 6.51
N ILE A 370 5.63 -10.84 7.41
CA ILE A 370 6.43 -9.92 8.22
C ILE A 370 7.82 -9.85 7.62
N LEU A 371 8.24 -8.68 7.21
CA LEU A 371 9.52 -8.43 6.56
C LEU A 371 10.47 -7.67 7.46
N LYS A 372 11.68 -8.17 7.59
CA LYS A 372 12.82 -7.44 8.14
C LYS A 372 13.52 -6.73 6.99
N ILE A 373 13.44 -5.41 6.95
CA ILE A 373 14.08 -4.59 5.92
C ILE A 373 15.44 -4.10 6.44
N SER A 374 16.45 -4.14 5.56
CA SER A 374 17.79 -3.63 5.86
C SER A 374 17.77 -2.12 6.10
N PRO A 375 18.75 -1.57 6.87
CA PRO A 375 18.82 -0.13 7.12
C PRO A 375 18.87 0.71 5.85
N ASP A 376 19.59 0.27 4.82
CA ASP A 376 19.69 0.93 3.51
C ASP A 376 18.38 0.84 2.69
N GLY A 377 17.42 -0.03 3.08
CA GLY A 377 16.13 -0.18 2.44
C GLY A 377 16.15 -0.91 1.10
N ILE A 378 17.23 -1.64 0.76
CA ILE A 378 17.38 -2.32 -0.53
C ILE A 378 17.41 -3.85 -0.43
N LYS A 379 17.27 -4.40 0.77
CA LYS A 379 17.20 -5.84 1.03
C LYS A 379 16.18 -6.14 2.11
N SER A 380 15.62 -7.32 2.07
CA SER A 380 14.75 -7.82 3.14
C SER A 380 14.83 -9.34 3.26
N THR A 381 14.38 -9.81 4.41
CA THR A 381 14.10 -11.22 4.67
C THR A 381 12.68 -11.35 5.19
N VAL A 382 11.98 -12.42 4.81
CA VAL A 382 10.71 -12.80 5.43
C VAL A 382 11.03 -13.37 6.81
N VAL A 383 10.49 -12.76 7.86
CA VAL A 383 10.64 -13.20 9.25
C VAL A 383 9.56 -14.21 9.60
N GLU A 384 8.34 -13.91 9.15
CA GLU A 384 7.16 -14.76 9.32
C GLU A 384 6.31 -14.66 8.07
N ALA A 385 5.76 -15.78 7.61
CA ALA A 385 4.91 -15.85 6.44
C ALA A 385 3.59 -16.56 6.77
N SER A 386 2.54 -16.24 5.99
CA SER A 386 1.21 -16.83 6.15
C SER A 386 0.58 -16.58 7.52
N TRP A 387 0.90 -15.44 8.10
CA TRP A 387 0.35 -14.99 9.37
C TRP A 387 -0.73 -13.90 9.13
N PRO A 388 -1.78 -13.76 9.92
CA PRO A 388 -2.27 -14.68 10.95
C PRO A 388 -2.98 -15.89 10.36
N THR A 389 -3.45 -16.82 11.18
CA THR A 389 -4.21 -18.01 10.76
C THR A 389 -5.54 -17.70 10.06
N ALA A 390 -6.03 -16.45 10.14
CA ALA A 390 -7.19 -15.99 9.40
C ALA A 390 -6.88 -15.95 7.89
N THR A 391 -7.63 -16.70 7.10
CA THR A 391 -7.56 -16.65 5.64
C THR A 391 -8.47 -15.55 5.10
N GLY A 392 -8.10 -14.92 3.99
CA GLY A 392 -8.92 -13.89 3.35
C GLY A 392 -8.12 -12.99 2.40
N ARG A 393 -8.82 -12.06 1.77
CA ARG A 393 -8.20 -11.04 0.91
C ARG A 393 -7.81 -9.84 1.77
N PHE A 394 -6.53 -9.72 2.08
CA PHE A 394 -5.97 -8.68 2.95
C PHE A 394 -5.81 -7.36 2.20
N ARG A 395 -6.88 -6.57 2.15
CA ARG A 395 -6.94 -5.32 1.37
C ARG A 395 -6.16 -4.18 1.99
N ALA A 396 -6.25 -4.03 3.30
CA ALA A 396 -5.53 -2.98 4.02
C ALA A 396 -4.98 -3.48 5.35
N VAL A 397 -3.83 -2.96 5.71
CA VAL A 397 -3.22 -3.09 7.04
C VAL A 397 -2.87 -1.70 7.55
N SER A 398 -3.14 -1.43 8.82
CA SER A 398 -2.81 -0.15 9.47
C SER A 398 -2.60 -0.38 10.96
N GLN A 399 -1.56 0.22 11.53
CA GLN A 399 -1.40 0.21 12.97
C GLN A 399 -2.28 1.32 13.59
N GLY A 400 -3.11 0.95 14.54
CA GLY A 400 -3.94 1.89 15.27
C GLY A 400 -3.18 2.63 16.38
N PRO A 401 -3.77 3.70 16.96
CA PRO A 401 -3.15 4.47 18.04
C PRO A 401 -2.97 3.67 19.32
N ASP A 402 -3.68 2.56 19.49
CA ASP A 402 -3.53 1.59 20.58
C ASP A 402 -2.33 0.64 20.37
N GLY A 403 -1.58 0.83 19.28
CA GLY A 403 -0.44 0.00 18.91
C GLY A 403 -0.78 -1.37 18.34
N ASN A 404 -2.07 -1.71 18.22
CA ASN A 404 -2.51 -2.96 17.58
C ASN A 404 -2.55 -2.81 16.05
N LEU A 405 -2.50 -3.94 15.35
CA LEU A 405 -2.66 -3.96 13.90
C LEU A 405 -4.13 -4.16 13.55
N TYR A 406 -4.62 -3.33 12.64
CA TYR A 406 -5.96 -3.45 12.07
C TYR A 406 -5.86 -3.93 10.62
N VAL A 407 -6.72 -4.84 10.24
CA VAL A 407 -6.68 -5.50 8.94
C VAL A 407 -8.07 -5.54 8.32
N ALA A 408 -8.21 -5.00 7.12
CA ALA A 408 -9.44 -5.11 6.35
C ALA A 408 -9.39 -6.37 5.47
N LEU A 409 -10.35 -7.26 5.67
CA LEU A 409 -10.54 -8.50 4.90
C LEU A 409 -11.69 -8.29 3.92
N GLU A 410 -11.34 -8.04 2.66
CA GLU A 410 -12.27 -7.61 1.61
C GLU A 410 -13.38 -8.63 1.35
N ASP A 411 -13.04 -9.90 1.23
CA ASP A 411 -13.95 -11.01 0.92
C ASP A 411 -14.80 -11.44 2.12
N ARG A 412 -14.32 -11.17 3.33
CA ARG A 412 -15.08 -11.49 4.56
C ARG A 412 -15.95 -10.31 5.02
N GLY A 413 -15.80 -9.14 4.44
CA GLY A 413 -16.53 -7.94 4.85
C GLY A 413 -16.30 -7.56 6.31
N VAL A 414 -15.04 -7.62 6.78
CA VAL A 414 -14.71 -7.38 8.18
C VAL A 414 -13.40 -6.60 8.32
N ILE A 415 -13.34 -5.74 9.34
CA ILE A 415 -12.09 -5.21 9.88
C ILE A 415 -11.81 -5.92 11.19
N ILE A 416 -10.68 -6.61 11.26
CA ILE A 416 -10.20 -7.27 12.48
C ILE A 416 -9.12 -6.44 13.15
N ARG A 417 -9.00 -6.58 14.48
CA ARG A 417 -7.89 -6.08 15.27
C ARG A 417 -7.01 -7.25 15.69
N VAL A 418 -5.72 -7.14 15.48
CA VAL A 418 -4.70 -8.12 15.84
C VAL A 418 -3.90 -7.57 17.01
N LYS A 419 -3.92 -8.28 18.12
CA LYS A 419 -3.29 -7.90 19.39
C LYS A 419 -2.10 -8.79 19.67
N PRO A 420 -0.89 -8.26 19.78
CA PRO A 420 0.26 -8.96 20.35
C PRO A 420 0.11 -9.08 21.88
N GLN A 421 0.48 -10.24 22.43
CA GLN A 421 0.47 -10.55 23.85
C GLN A 421 1.90 -10.67 24.41
#